data_1d518fbcf0422579f90537f187432a74
#
_entry.id   1d518fbcf0422579f90537f187432a74
#
_cell.length_a   1.000
_cell.length_b   1.000
_cell.length_c   1.000
_cell.angle_alpha   90.00
_cell.angle_beta   90.00
_cell.angle_gamma   90.00
#
_symmetry.space_group_name_H-M   'P 1'
#
loop_
_entity.id
_entity.type
_entity.pdbx_description
1 polymer ?
#
loop_
_entity_poly.entity_id
_entity_poly.type
_entity_poly.pdbx_seq_one_letter_code
_entity_poly.pdbx_strand_id
1 'polypeptide(L)'
;MLQPFPASELGTFDVVAVRFVSSATTRAAWAHAVENLTTLLKPGGWLQWIDSSNFTLYNSVAGTSRAACQEIYDGLEPFRAKDDVVIGMMMREPRNLRREDVWRELGLLDVHEDVFSTDRLQDPALQLRDKGTRNAIVCFLGSLQALVGVEESGWSEERIEKLKVAAMKEIDEGVYHTLDQVCMVGRKAC
;
A
#
# COMPACT_ATOMS: atom_id res chain seq x y z
N MET A 1 12.76 -1.56 11.98
CA MET A 1 13.27 -2.06 10.69
C MET A 1 14.47 -1.25 10.17
N LEU A 2 14.57 0.03 10.48
CA LEU A 2 15.69 0.90 10.00
C LEU A 2 16.89 0.93 10.96
N GLN A 3 16.75 0.36 12.16
CA GLN A 3 17.84 0.21 13.13
C GLN A 3 18.31 -1.24 13.13
N PRO A 4 19.61 -1.50 13.37
CA PRO A 4 20.11 -2.86 13.50
C PRO A 4 19.34 -3.65 14.56
N PHE A 5 19.12 -4.92 14.32
CA PHE A 5 18.51 -5.84 15.30
C PHE A 5 19.55 -6.27 16.35
N PRO A 6 19.10 -6.69 17.54
CA PRO A 6 19.98 -7.24 18.56
C PRO A 6 20.79 -8.43 18.03
N ALA A 7 22.06 -8.53 18.41
CA ALA A 7 22.93 -9.61 17.94
C ALA A 7 22.39 -11.02 18.24
N SER A 8 21.60 -11.17 19.32
CA SER A 8 20.95 -12.42 19.71
C SER A 8 19.84 -12.88 18.74
N GLU A 9 19.35 -12.01 17.87
CA GLU A 9 18.28 -12.31 16.91
C GLU A 9 18.83 -12.58 15.49
N LEU A 10 20.07 -12.18 15.24
CA LEU A 10 20.68 -12.34 13.91
C LEU A 10 20.84 -13.80 13.54
N GLY A 11 20.37 -14.16 12.35
CA GLY A 11 20.50 -15.53 11.81
C GLY A 11 19.70 -16.59 12.57
N THR A 12 18.63 -16.21 13.27
CA THR A 12 17.86 -17.13 14.13
C THR A 12 16.53 -17.56 13.55
N PHE A 13 16.00 -16.86 12.55
CA PHE A 13 14.67 -17.11 12.00
C PHE A 13 14.71 -17.88 10.68
N ASP A 14 13.83 -18.85 10.54
CA ASP A 14 13.62 -19.56 9.28
C ASP A 14 12.77 -18.75 8.30
N VAL A 15 11.86 -17.93 8.84
CA VAL A 15 10.98 -17.04 8.06
C VAL A 15 10.84 -15.71 8.78
N VAL A 16 10.96 -14.61 8.01
CA VAL A 16 10.60 -13.26 8.46
C VAL A 16 9.46 -12.77 7.57
N ALA A 17 8.35 -12.36 8.15
CA ALA A 17 7.18 -11.88 7.44
C ALA A 17 6.87 -10.42 7.78
N VAL A 18 6.66 -9.60 6.75
CA VAL A 18 6.30 -8.18 6.84
C VAL A 18 4.97 -7.94 6.14
N ARG A 19 4.09 -7.15 6.74
CA ARG A 19 2.80 -6.81 6.14
C ARG A 19 2.43 -5.35 6.36
N PHE A 20 1.95 -4.70 5.29
CA PHE A 20 1.33 -3.36 5.31
C PHE A 20 2.16 -2.27 5.99
N VAL A 21 3.43 -2.18 5.64
CA VAL A 21 4.36 -1.16 6.17
C VAL A 21 4.74 -0.09 5.15
N SER A 22 4.28 -0.20 3.92
CA SER A 22 4.61 0.73 2.82
C SER A 22 4.22 2.17 3.14
N SER A 23 3.10 2.40 3.85
CA SER A 23 2.69 3.73 4.26
C SER A 23 3.62 4.42 5.27
N ALA A 24 4.46 3.64 5.92
CA ALA A 24 5.42 4.12 6.93
C ALA A 24 6.88 4.08 6.44
N THR A 25 7.12 3.80 5.17
CA THR A 25 8.45 3.55 4.62
C THR A 25 8.69 4.42 3.39
N THR A 26 9.82 5.11 3.33
CA THR A 26 10.26 5.83 2.15
C THR A 26 11.01 4.90 1.19
N ARG A 27 11.19 5.33 -0.06
CA ARG A 27 11.94 4.58 -1.08
C ARG A 27 13.35 4.22 -0.61
N ALA A 28 14.08 5.19 -0.10
CA ALA A 28 15.44 4.99 0.42
C ALA A 28 15.45 4.04 1.63
N ALA A 29 14.46 4.16 2.50
CA ALA A 29 14.33 3.34 3.69
C ALA A 29 13.93 1.90 3.40
N TRP A 30 13.21 1.66 2.28
CA TRP A 30 12.71 0.32 1.93
C TRP A 30 13.84 -0.68 1.66
N ALA A 31 14.79 -0.33 0.81
CA ALA A 31 15.94 -1.19 0.52
C ALA A 31 16.72 -1.54 1.81
N HIS A 32 16.99 -0.52 2.63
CA HIS A 32 17.66 -0.70 3.92
C HIS A 32 16.85 -1.57 4.90
N ALA A 33 15.53 -1.45 4.89
CA ALA A 33 14.66 -2.33 5.69
C ALA A 33 14.75 -3.79 5.23
N VAL A 34 14.77 -4.05 3.92
CA VAL A 34 14.95 -5.41 3.36
C VAL A 34 16.31 -5.98 3.77
N GLU A 35 17.38 -5.22 3.64
CA GLU A 35 18.72 -5.62 4.08
C GLU A 35 18.73 -6.00 5.56
N ASN A 36 18.23 -5.13 6.43
CA ASN A 36 18.17 -5.39 7.87
C ASN A 36 17.35 -6.63 8.22
N LEU A 37 16.18 -6.79 7.62
CA LEU A 37 15.32 -7.96 7.85
C LEU A 37 16.01 -9.25 7.39
N THR A 38 16.78 -9.19 6.32
CA THR A 38 17.56 -10.34 5.82
C THR A 38 18.63 -10.78 6.83
N THR A 39 19.13 -9.87 7.67
CA THR A 39 20.10 -10.25 8.74
C THR A 39 19.50 -11.18 9.79
N LEU A 40 18.21 -11.12 10.02
CA LEU A 40 17.49 -11.98 10.97
C LEU A 40 17.39 -13.43 10.49
N LEU A 41 17.42 -13.64 9.17
CA LEU A 41 17.24 -14.95 8.58
C LEU A 41 18.47 -15.85 8.77
N LYS A 42 18.22 -17.12 9.07
CA LYS A 42 19.21 -18.19 8.90
C LYS A 42 19.67 -18.27 7.43
N PRO A 43 20.86 -18.83 7.14
CA PRO A 43 21.17 -19.28 5.80
C PRO A 43 20.06 -20.19 5.24
N GLY A 44 19.56 -19.89 4.03
CA GLY A 44 18.43 -20.59 3.42
C GLY A 44 17.04 -20.18 3.93
N GLY A 45 16.94 -19.27 4.89
CA GLY A 45 15.66 -18.73 5.39
C GLY A 45 14.96 -17.80 4.40
N TRP A 46 13.66 -17.56 4.60
CA TRP A 46 12.80 -16.83 3.68
C TRP A 46 12.31 -15.50 4.24
N LEU A 47 12.41 -14.45 3.43
CA LEU A 47 11.73 -13.18 3.65
C LEU A 47 10.42 -13.17 2.85
N GLN A 48 9.31 -12.84 3.50
CA GLN A 48 8.02 -12.59 2.87
C GLN A 48 7.60 -11.15 3.14
N TRP A 49 7.21 -10.44 2.08
CA TRP A 49 6.68 -9.08 2.20
C TRP A 49 5.35 -8.98 1.47
N ILE A 50 4.31 -8.61 2.21
CA ILE A 50 2.97 -8.41 1.66
C ILE A 50 2.59 -6.95 1.84
N ASP A 51 2.28 -6.27 0.74
CA ASP A 51 1.85 -4.88 0.78
C ASP A 51 0.84 -4.54 -0.33
N SER A 52 0.27 -3.36 -0.23
CA SER A 52 -0.65 -2.87 -1.26
C SER A 52 0.12 -2.43 -2.50
N SER A 53 -0.36 -2.77 -3.68
CA SER A 53 0.27 -2.36 -4.94
C SER A 53 -0.58 -1.41 -5.76
N ASN A 54 -1.89 -1.52 -5.72
CA ASN A 54 -2.76 -0.72 -6.56
C ASN A 54 -4.11 -0.49 -5.89
N PHE A 55 -4.62 0.74 -5.98
CA PHE A 55 -5.98 1.11 -5.63
C PHE A 55 -6.66 1.64 -6.88
N THR A 56 -7.70 0.99 -7.31
CA THR A 56 -8.46 1.41 -8.48
C THR A 56 -9.93 1.54 -8.12
N LEU A 57 -10.53 2.67 -8.51
CA LEU A 57 -11.95 2.92 -8.34
C LEU A 57 -12.73 2.41 -9.54
N TYR A 58 -13.80 1.70 -9.29
CA TYR A 58 -14.73 1.16 -10.26
C TYR A 58 -16.16 1.58 -9.98
N ASN A 59 -17.00 1.53 -11.00
CA ASN A 59 -18.43 1.72 -10.90
C ASN A 59 -19.13 0.40 -11.25
N SER A 60 -19.89 -0.16 -10.31
CA SER A 60 -20.72 -1.34 -10.56
C SER A 60 -21.98 -0.99 -11.39
N VAL A 61 -22.37 0.28 -11.37
CA VAL A 61 -23.52 0.81 -12.13
C VAL A 61 -23.01 1.83 -13.14
N ALA A 62 -23.38 1.66 -14.41
CA ALA A 62 -22.96 2.58 -15.47
C ALA A 62 -23.57 3.98 -15.24
N GLY A 63 -22.75 5.00 -15.44
CA GLY A 63 -23.17 6.40 -15.29
C GLY A 63 -23.11 6.96 -13.88
N THR A 64 -22.79 6.17 -12.87
CA THR A 64 -22.57 6.66 -11.50
C THR A 64 -21.32 7.55 -11.45
N SER A 65 -21.42 8.70 -10.77
CA SER A 65 -20.26 9.53 -10.45
C SER A 65 -19.33 8.81 -9.48
N ARG A 66 -18.03 9.04 -9.63
CA ARG A 66 -17.00 8.68 -8.64
C ARG A 66 -16.06 9.85 -8.35
N ALA A 67 -16.51 11.06 -8.65
CA ALA A 67 -15.68 12.25 -8.59
C ALA A 67 -15.21 12.56 -7.17
N ALA A 68 -16.06 12.38 -6.17
CA ALA A 68 -15.72 12.63 -4.77
C ALA A 68 -14.72 11.59 -4.25
N CYS A 69 -14.95 10.30 -4.53
CA CYS A 69 -13.99 9.25 -4.21
C CYS A 69 -12.65 9.51 -4.88
N GLN A 70 -12.64 9.87 -6.17
CA GLN A 70 -11.42 10.16 -6.92
C GLN A 70 -10.69 11.37 -6.35
N GLU A 71 -11.38 12.45 -6.01
CA GLU A 71 -10.79 13.64 -5.40
C GLU A 71 -10.10 13.32 -4.06
N ILE A 72 -10.69 12.45 -3.25
CA ILE A 72 -10.08 11.99 -1.98
C ILE A 72 -8.79 11.24 -2.26
N TYR A 73 -8.76 10.34 -3.24
CA TYR A 73 -7.55 9.60 -3.61
C TYR A 73 -6.46 10.53 -4.15
N ASP A 74 -6.82 11.41 -5.08
CA ASP A 74 -5.89 12.32 -5.74
C ASP A 74 -5.37 13.38 -4.77
N GLY A 75 -6.16 13.75 -3.77
CA GLY A 75 -5.80 14.77 -2.80
C GLY A 75 -4.59 14.44 -1.93
N LEU A 76 -4.22 13.17 -1.82
CA LEU A 76 -3.02 12.73 -1.09
C LEU A 76 -1.77 12.67 -1.98
N GLU A 77 -1.92 12.67 -3.29
CA GLU A 77 -0.81 12.50 -4.24
C GLU A 77 0.33 13.51 -4.08
N PRO A 78 0.06 14.84 -3.97
CA PRO A 78 1.13 15.83 -3.84
C PRO A 78 2.00 15.60 -2.59
N PHE A 79 1.40 15.08 -1.51
CA PHE A 79 2.08 14.84 -0.25
C PHE A 79 2.87 13.52 -0.29
N ARG A 80 2.32 12.50 -0.91
CA ARG A 80 3.00 11.23 -1.16
C ARG A 80 4.22 11.39 -2.04
N ALA A 81 4.10 12.18 -3.12
CA ALA A 81 5.21 12.45 -4.02
C ALA A 81 6.33 13.24 -3.34
N LYS A 82 5.98 14.19 -2.46
CA LYS A 82 6.94 15.04 -1.73
C LYS A 82 7.73 14.24 -0.69
N ASP A 83 7.07 13.31 -0.02
CA ASP A 83 7.69 12.52 1.06
C ASP A 83 8.36 11.24 0.55
N ASP A 84 8.36 11.00 -0.76
CA ASP A 84 8.94 9.78 -1.38
C ASP A 84 8.47 8.47 -0.70
N VAL A 85 7.20 8.43 -0.30
CA VAL A 85 6.63 7.31 0.44
C VAL A 85 6.42 6.11 -0.47
N VAL A 86 6.80 4.92 -0.01
CA VAL A 86 6.78 3.65 -0.77
C VAL A 86 5.40 3.27 -1.32
N ILE A 87 4.30 3.71 -0.70
CA ILE A 87 2.95 3.54 -1.28
C ILE A 87 2.87 4.11 -2.69
N GLY A 88 3.45 5.30 -2.92
CA GLY A 88 3.56 5.86 -4.26
C GLY A 88 4.37 4.97 -5.19
N MET A 89 5.39 4.27 -4.69
CA MET A 89 6.24 3.36 -5.47
C MET A 89 5.51 2.08 -5.88
N MET A 90 4.81 1.43 -4.95
CA MET A 90 4.09 0.19 -5.25
C MET A 90 2.93 0.45 -6.20
N MET A 91 2.35 1.65 -6.17
CA MET A 91 1.25 2.04 -7.05
C MET A 91 1.70 2.61 -8.41
N ARG A 92 2.92 3.10 -8.56
CA ARG A 92 3.36 3.87 -9.75
C ARG A 92 4.76 3.55 -10.25
N GLU A 93 5.36 2.44 -9.85
CA GLU A 93 6.64 2.12 -10.47
C GLU A 93 6.51 2.12 -12.00
N PRO A 94 7.41 2.84 -12.70
CA PRO A 94 7.55 2.64 -14.14
C PRO A 94 7.74 1.14 -14.35
N ARG A 95 6.99 0.56 -15.26
CA ARG A 95 7.00 -0.89 -15.61
C ARG A 95 8.39 -1.49 -15.87
N ASN A 96 9.46 -0.72 -15.73
CA ASN A 96 10.83 -1.03 -16.04
C ASN A 96 11.68 -1.45 -14.83
N LEU A 97 11.21 -1.26 -13.59
CA LEU A 97 11.90 -1.75 -12.39
C LEU A 97 11.01 -2.84 -11.75
N ARG A 98 11.35 -4.08 -12.01
CA ARG A 98 10.72 -5.20 -11.31
C ARG A 98 11.24 -5.20 -9.87
N ARG A 99 10.33 -5.23 -8.91
CA ARG A 99 10.67 -5.36 -7.47
C ARG A 99 11.56 -6.57 -7.20
N GLU A 100 11.34 -7.64 -7.96
CA GLU A 100 12.18 -8.83 -7.95
C GLU A 100 13.66 -8.52 -8.21
N ASP A 101 13.97 -7.60 -9.14
CA ASP A 101 15.34 -7.26 -9.48
C ASP A 101 16.03 -6.56 -8.31
N VAL A 102 15.34 -5.66 -7.62
CA VAL A 102 15.85 -5.01 -6.40
C VAL A 102 16.16 -6.04 -5.31
N TRP A 103 15.28 -7.02 -5.09
CA TRP A 103 15.54 -8.07 -4.11
C TRP A 103 16.73 -8.97 -4.49
N ARG A 104 16.89 -9.26 -5.79
CA ARG A 104 18.07 -9.99 -6.29
C ARG A 104 19.35 -9.19 -6.13
N GLU A 105 19.31 -7.88 -6.38
CA GLU A 105 20.45 -6.97 -6.13
C GLU A 105 20.83 -6.92 -4.65
N LEU A 106 19.85 -7.05 -3.75
CA LEU A 106 20.07 -7.18 -2.31
C LEU A 106 20.53 -8.59 -1.87
N GLY A 107 20.81 -9.49 -2.82
CA GLY A 107 21.38 -10.81 -2.56
C GLY A 107 20.39 -11.89 -2.17
N LEU A 108 19.08 -11.65 -2.36
CA LEU A 108 18.06 -12.68 -2.18
C LEU A 108 17.97 -13.56 -3.43
N LEU A 109 17.84 -14.86 -3.20
CA LEU A 109 17.67 -15.89 -4.24
C LEU A 109 16.19 -16.31 -4.30
N ASP A 110 15.82 -17.02 -5.38
CA ASP A 110 14.49 -17.59 -5.56
C ASP A 110 13.37 -16.54 -5.32
N VAL A 111 13.61 -15.34 -5.85
CA VAL A 111 12.67 -14.22 -5.67
C VAL A 111 11.48 -14.41 -6.59
N HIS A 112 10.28 -14.39 -5.98
CA HIS A 112 8.99 -14.49 -6.66
C HIS A 112 8.06 -13.39 -6.19
N GLU A 113 7.27 -12.87 -7.12
CA GLU A 113 6.17 -11.94 -6.87
C GLU A 113 4.85 -12.58 -7.25
N ASP A 114 3.83 -12.48 -6.40
CA ASP A 114 2.46 -12.84 -6.71
C ASP A 114 1.53 -11.67 -6.36
N VAL A 115 0.49 -11.47 -7.17
CA VAL A 115 -0.46 -10.36 -7.02
C VAL A 115 -1.85 -10.93 -6.75
N PHE A 116 -2.41 -10.54 -5.61
CA PHE A 116 -3.77 -10.89 -5.20
C PHE A 116 -4.66 -9.66 -5.31
N SER A 117 -5.64 -9.72 -6.20
CA SER A 117 -6.63 -8.65 -6.34
C SER A 117 -7.91 -8.98 -5.58
N THR A 118 -8.46 -7.98 -4.87
CA THR A 118 -9.79 -8.11 -4.26
C THR A 118 -10.90 -8.21 -5.29
N ASP A 119 -10.62 -7.88 -6.55
CA ASP A 119 -11.59 -8.03 -7.64
C ASP A 119 -11.84 -9.49 -8.04
N ARG A 120 -10.97 -10.41 -7.63
CA ARG A 120 -11.15 -11.87 -7.82
C ARG A 120 -12.12 -12.50 -6.83
N LEU A 121 -12.61 -11.73 -5.85
CA LEU A 121 -13.57 -12.23 -4.85
C LEU A 121 -14.94 -12.40 -5.51
N GLN A 122 -15.49 -13.62 -5.40
CA GLN A 122 -16.84 -13.93 -5.88
C GLN A 122 -17.91 -13.41 -4.90
N ASP A 123 -19.16 -13.27 -5.37
CA ASP A 123 -20.35 -13.12 -4.52
C ASP A 123 -20.28 -14.12 -3.36
N PRO A 124 -20.44 -13.90 -2.19
CA PRO A 124 -20.97 -12.95 -1.25
C PRO A 124 -19.96 -11.90 -0.74
N ALA A 125 -18.81 -11.81 -1.34
CA ALA A 125 -17.77 -10.85 -0.92
C ALA A 125 -18.09 -9.39 -1.31
N LEU A 126 -19.17 -9.14 -2.06
CA LEU A 126 -19.63 -7.79 -2.41
C LEU A 126 -19.85 -6.91 -1.17
N GLN A 127 -20.38 -7.47 -0.07
CA GLN A 127 -20.51 -6.74 1.19
C GLN A 127 -19.16 -6.38 1.82
N LEU A 128 -18.15 -7.25 1.66
CA LEU A 128 -16.79 -6.98 2.11
C LEU A 128 -16.13 -5.91 1.24
N ARG A 129 -16.45 -5.88 -0.06
CA ARG A 129 -15.99 -4.86 -1.00
C ARG A 129 -16.53 -3.48 -0.63
N ASP A 130 -17.83 -3.37 -0.36
CA ASP A 130 -18.47 -2.13 0.10
C ASP A 130 -17.85 -1.65 1.42
N LYS A 131 -17.76 -2.52 2.40
CA LYS A 131 -17.13 -2.25 3.69
C LYS A 131 -15.67 -1.82 3.55
N GLY A 132 -14.92 -2.49 2.70
CA GLY A 132 -13.53 -2.18 2.40
C GLY A 132 -13.37 -0.80 1.79
N THR A 133 -14.25 -0.46 0.83
CA THR A 133 -14.26 0.86 0.17
C THR A 133 -14.56 1.97 1.18
N ARG A 134 -15.59 1.81 2.03
CA ARG A 134 -15.92 2.79 3.07
C ARG A 134 -14.76 2.99 4.04
N ASN A 135 -14.15 1.90 4.50
CA ASN A 135 -13.01 1.98 5.41
C ASN A 135 -11.81 2.70 4.76
N ALA A 136 -11.50 2.41 3.51
CA ALA A 136 -10.43 3.08 2.79
C ALA A 136 -10.69 4.58 2.65
N ILE A 137 -11.90 4.97 2.24
CA ILE A 137 -12.29 6.38 2.13
C ILE A 137 -12.16 7.09 3.50
N VAL A 138 -12.62 6.46 4.59
CA VAL A 138 -12.48 7.04 5.94
C VAL A 138 -11.00 7.21 6.33
N CYS A 139 -10.15 6.23 6.04
CA CYS A 139 -8.71 6.33 6.30
C CYS A 139 -8.06 7.47 5.50
N PHE A 140 -8.40 7.60 4.22
CA PHE A 140 -7.86 8.67 3.37
C PHE A 140 -8.36 10.05 3.80
N LEU A 141 -9.64 10.18 4.19
CA LEU A 141 -10.17 11.42 4.75
C LEU A 141 -9.46 11.81 6.06
N GLY A 142 -9.15 10.83 6.91
CA GLY A 142 -8.33 11.05 8.12
C GLY A 142 -6.94 11.58 7.80
N SER A 143 -6.32 11.09 6.71
CA SER A 143 -5.04 11.60 6.23
C SER A 143 -5.15 13.03 5.68
N LEU A 144 -6.23 13.36 4.96
CA LEU A 144 -6.51 14.72 4.48
C LEU A 144 -6.80 15.66 5.64
N GLN A 145 -7.46 15.19 6.71
CA GLN A 145 -7.70 15.96 7.92
C GLN A 145 -6.40 16.44 8.58
N ALA A 146 -5.33 15.64 8.52
CA ALA A 146 -4.02 16.03 9.03
C ALA A 146 -3.37 17.16 8.22
N LEU A 147 -3.88 17.45 7.02
CA LEU A 147 -3.40 18.54 6.15
C LEU A 147 -4.17 19.85 6.34
N VAL A 148 -5.23 19.84 7.15
CA VAL A 148 -5.97 21.07 7.48
C VAL A 148 -5.06 22.03 8.26
N GLY A 149 -4.95 23.26 7.79
CA GLY A 149 -4.06 24.26 8.37
C GLY A 149 -2.59 24.18 7.90
N VAL A 150 -2.22 23.19 7.09
CA VAL A 150 -0.92 23.16 6.43
C VAL A 150 -0.95 24.16 5.27
N GLU A 151 0.04 25.06 5.24
CA GLU A 151 0.17 26.07 4.20
C GLU A 151 0.20 25.42 2.81
N GLU A 152 -0.50 26.01 1.85
CA GLU A 152 -0.61 25.52 0.47
C GLU A 152 -1.33 24.15 0.29
N SER A 153 -1.85 23.53 1.35
CA SER A 153 -2.57 22.24 1.20
C SER A 153 -3.91 22.40 0.47
N GLY A 154 -4.56 23.55 0.64
CA GLY A 154 -5.90 23.83 0.11
C GLY A 154 -7.02 22.99 0.77
N TRP A 155 -6.71 22.28 1.87
CA TRP A 155 -7.68 21.46 2.61
C TRP A 155 -8.30 22.25 3.76
N SER A 156 -9.62 22.10 3.93
CA SER A 156 -10.38 22.63 5.04
C SER A 156 -11.36 21.58 5.58
N GLU A 157 -11.75 21.72 6.84
CA GLU A 157 -12.72 20.82 7.46
C GLU A 157 -14.05 20.76 6.67
N GLU A 158 -14.51 21.93 6.19
CA GLU A 158 -15.73 22.02 5.39
C GLU A 158 -15.63 21.23 4.08
N ARG A 159 -14.50 21.33 3.39
CA ARG A 159 -14.24 20.57 2.13
C ARG A 159 -14.21 19.08 2.39
N ILE A 160 -13.54 18.65 3.46
CA ILE A 160 -13.43 17.24 3.84
C ILE A 160 -14.79 16.66 4.16
N GLU A 161 -15.63 17.36 4.95
CA GLU A 161 -16.97 16.88 5.29
C GLU A 161 -17.90 16.82 4.07
N LYS A 162 -17.82 17.79 3.16
CA LYS A 162 -18.55 17.73 1.88
C LYS A 162 -18.15 16.54 1.04
N LEU A 163 -16.84 16.28 0.90
CA LEU A 163 -16.34 15.13 0.16
C LEU A 163 -16.74 13.81 0.81
N LYS A 164 -16.71 13.72 2.14
CA LYS A 164 -17.15 12.54 2.86
C LYS A 164 -18.60 12.18 2.55
N VAL A 165 -19.50 13.17 2.63
CA VAL A 165 -20.93 12.96 2.32
C VAL A 165 -21.10 12.53 0.86
N ALA A 166 -20.43 13.19 -0.07
CA ALA A 166 -20.52 12.88 -1.49
C ALA A 166 -19.94 11.48 -1.81
N ALA A 167 -18.79 11.13 -1.23
CA ALA A 167 -18.16 9.83 -1.45
C ALA A 167 -19.00 8.68 -0.87
N MET A 168 -19.60 8.85 0.31
CA MET A 168 -20.51 7.84 0.87
C MET A 168 -21.73 7.61 -0.02
N LYS A 169 -22.28 8.68 -0.61
CA LYS A 169 -23.37 8.57 -1.58
C LYS A 169 -22.91 7.82 -2.86
N GLU A 170 -21.72 8.15 -3.40
CA GLU A 170 -21.19 7.46 -4.57
C GLU A 170 -21.01 5.96 -4.30
N ILE A 171 -20.57 5.58 -3.08
CA ILE A 171 -20.45 4.17 -2.68
C ILE A 171 -21.84 3.50 -2.61
N ASP A 172 -22.85 4.17 -2.05
CA ASP A 172 -24.24 3.68 -2.03
C ASP A 172 -24.80 3.48 -3.44
N GLU A 173 -24.34 4.28 -4.41
CA GLU A 173 -24.71 4.21 -5.81
C GLU A 173 -23.84 3.21 -6.62
N GLY A 174 -22.93 2.50 -5.97
CA GLY A 174 -22.18 1.39 -6.57
C GLY A 174 -20.73 1.69 -6.94
N VAL A 175 -20.15 2.77 -6.42
CA VAL A 175 -18.70 2.99 -6.51
C VAL A 175 -17.99 2.08 -5.51
N TYR A 176 -16.96 1.41 -5.95
CA TYR A 176 -16.11 0.60 -5.08
C TYR A 176 -14.63 0.68 -5.49
N HIS A 177 -13.76 0.35 -4.57
CA HIS A 177 -12.35 0.21 -4.87
C HIS A 177 -11.94 -1.27 -4.90
N THR A 178 -10.94 -1.55 -5.71
CA THR A 178 -10.18 -2.79 -5.61
C THR A 178 -8.82 -2.49 -5.02
N LEU A 179 -8.34 -3.44 -4.25
CA LEU A 179 -7.00 -3.42 -3.67
C LEU A 179 -6.25 -4.62 -4.22
N ASP A 180 -5.18 -4.33 -4.93
CA ASP A 180 -4.19 -5.35 -5.27
C ASP A 180 -3.17 -5.44 -4.14
N GLN A 181 -2.93 -6.65 -3.67
CA GLN A 181 -1.88 -6.96 -2.71
C GLN A 181 -0.76 -7.68 -3.45
N VAL A 182 0.45 -7.23 -3.25
CA VAL A 182 1.64 -7.91 -3.74
C VAL A 182 2.25 -8.70 -2.61
N CYS A 183 2.47 -9.98 -2.85
CA CYS A 183 3.26 -10.84 -1.99
C CYS A 183 4.60 -11.11 -2.68
N MET A 184 5.67 -10.66 -2.08
CA MET A 184 7.02 -10.99 -2.51
C MET A 184 7.63 -11.99 -1.54
N VAL A 185 8.35 -12.97 -2.06
CA VAL A 185 9.17 -13.90 -1.29
C VAL A 185 10.57 -13.96 -1.86
N GLY A 186 11.55 -14.13 -1.00
CA GLY A 186 12.95 -14.30 -1.42
C GLY A 186 13.72 -15.07 -0.35
N ARG A 187 14.67 -15.88 -0.78
CA ARG A 187 15.46 -16.75 0.08
C ARG A 187 16.87 -16.18 0.30
N LYS A 188 17.32 -16.13 1.55
CA LYS A 188 18.70 -15.80 1.88
C LYS A 188 19.63 -16.91 1.37
N ALA A 189 20.77 -16.54 0.78
CA ALA A 189 21.80 -17.50 0.40
C ALA A 189 22.26 -18.36 1.60
N CYS A 190 22.68 -19.58 1.30
CA CYS A 190 23.26 -20.50 2.29
C CYS A 190 24.67 -20.11 2.69
#